data_bb7b77c6eece69ab4f7abcd97dcfadb5
#
_entry.id   bb7b77c6eece69ab4f7abcd97dcfadb5
#
_cell.length_a   1.000
_cell.length_b   1.000
_cell.length_c   1.000
_cell.angle_alpha   90.00
_cell.angle_beta   90.00
_cell.angle_gamma   90.00
#
_symmetry.space_group_name_H-M   'P 1'
#
loop_
_entity.id
_entity.type
_entity.pdbx_description
1 polymer ?
#
loop_
_entity_poly.entity_id
_entity_poly.type
_entity_poly.pdbx_seq_one_letter_code
_entity_poly.pdbx_strand_id
1 'polypeptide(L)'
;IIVINRRELDKQAARQARNNGAEISVKTSFQEKNNNNIRTSNGNIECKFFVDCRGVSRLANKDREGILLTAQYEVYADWIKEGQVEVYFDQEKYPEFFAWIIPSGKGVGKVGVSGKGINTLTRMDEFLKSKGNFSTIRKIFAPIWIKGPIKNFVENNTVIVGDAAGQAKPTTAGGIFSCGMAGIMAGRAISQAIETGDSSSLMNYEKQWKEKFGKEFEKQNLARKILARLDNGTVNKLFNSITPEIEEDISNKEDFDFH
;
A
#
# COMPACT_ATOMS: atom_id res chain seq x y z
N ILE A 1 7.66 -13.52 -8.07
CA ILE A 1 7.18 -12.11 -7.93
C ILE A 1 6.76 -11.61 -9.30
N ILE A 2 5.59 -10.96 -9.39
CA ILE A 2 5.10 -10.32 -10.61
C ILE A 2 5.20 -8.81 -10.44
N VAL A 3 5.90 -8.14 -11.36
CA VAL A 3 5.98 -6.67 -11.39
C VAL A 3 4.91 -6.12 -12.33
N ILE A 4 3.98 -5.35 -11.77
CA ILE A 4 2.81 -4.85 -12.51
C ILE A 4 3.04 -3.39 -12.91
N ASN A 5 2.63 -3.07 -14.16
CA ASN A 5 2.54 -1.67 -14.58
C ASN A 5 1.30 -1.02 -13.95
N ARG A 6 1.50 -0.36 -12.80
CA ARG A 6 0.42 0.27 -12.03
C ARG A 6 -0.38 1.30 -12.82
N ARG A 7 0.26 2.04 -13.73
CA ARG A 7 -0.46 3.05 -14.54
C ARG A 7 -1.49 2.40 -15.46
N GLU A 8 -1.12 1.28 -16.07
CA GLU A 8 -2.05 0.57 -16.97
C GLU A 8 -3.12 -0.18 -16.17
N LEU A 9 -2.77 -0.78 -15.04
CA LEU A 9 -3.75 -1.40 -14.14
C LEU A 9 -4.82 -0.39 -13.70
N ASP A 10 -4.40 0.78 -13.20
CA ASP A 10 -5.31 1.81 -12.70
C ASP A 10 -6.20 2.37 -13.84
N LYS A 11 -5.64 2.55 -15.06
CA LYS A 11 -6.42 2.96 -16.24
C LYS A 11 -7.43 1.91 -16.69
N GLN A 12 -7.03 0.63 -16.67
CA GLN A 12 -7.93 -0.48 -17.04
C GLN A 12 -9.08 -0.59 -16.05
N ALA A 13 -8.81 -0.52 -14.73
CA ALA A 13 -9.84 -0.51 -13.70
C ALA A 13 -10.83 0.67 -13.88
N ALA A 14 -10.32 1.86 -14.15
CA ALA A 14 -11.14 3.03 -14.40
C ALA A 14 -11.99 2.90 -15.67
N ARG A 15 -11.42 2.37 -16.77
CA ARG A 15 -12.19 2.11 -18.02
C ARG A 15 -13.30 1.08 -17.77
N GLN A 16 -13.00 0.02 -17.03
CA GLN A 16 -13.99 -1.00 -16.70
C GLN A 16 -15.13 -0.42 -15.83
N ALA A 17 -14.80 0.37 -14.81
CA ALA A 17 -15.81 1.04 -13.99
C ALA A 17 -16.71 1.93 -14.85
N ARG A 18 -16.14 2.75 -15.73
CA ARG A 18 -16.89 3.61 -16.65
C ARG A 18 -17.78 2.81 -17.61
N ASN A 19 -17.29 1.71 -18.15
CA ASN A 19 -18.07 0.85 -19.06
C ASN A 19 -19.27 0.19 -18.34
N ASN A 20 -19.20 0.09 -17.00
CA ASN A 20 -20.29 -0.39 -16.15
C ASN A 20 -21.13 0.77 -15.55
N GLY A 21 -21.04 1.97 -16.12
CA GLY A 21 -21.90 3.11 -15.76
C GLY A 21 -21.35 4.04 -14.68
N ALA A 22 -20.12 3.83 -14.19
CA ALA A 22 -19.54 4.76 -13.23
C ALA A 22 -19.12 6.08 -13.91
N GLU A 23 -19.45 7.20 -13.31
CA GLU A 23 -18.95 8.51 -13.70
C GLU A 23 -17.57 8.76 -13.07
N ILE A 24 -16.60 9.24 -13.86
CA ILE A 24 -15.25 9.53 -13.41
C ILE A 24 -14.95 11.00 -13.60
N SER A 25 -14.87 11.73 -12.50
CA SER A 25 -14.54 13.14 -12.46
C SER A 25 -13.06 13.33 -12.13
N VAL A 26 -12.26 13.66 -13.15
CA VAL A 26 -10.85 13.99 -12.99
C VAL A 26 -10.67 15.43 -12.51
N LYS A 27 -9.51 15.73 -11.89
CA LYS A 27 -9.19 17.07 -11.34
C LYS A 27 -10.26 17.57 -10.34
N THR A 28 -10.90 16.63 -9.64
CA THR A 28 -11.93 16.91 -8.63
C THR A 28 -11.41 16.45 -7.27
N SER A 29 -11.22 17.41 -6.36
CA SER A 29 -10.70 17.15 -5.02
C SER A 29 -11.83 17.12 -4.00
N PHE A 30 -11.82 16.09 -3.14
CA PHE A 30 -12.66 16.05 -1.95
C PHE A 30 -12.28 17.19 -1.00
N GLN A 31 -13.26 17.89 -0.47
CA GLN A 31 -13.08 18.94 0.53
C GLN A 31 -13.69 18.55 1.87
N GLU A 32 -14.97 18.18 1.89
CA GLU A 32 -15.71 17.95 3.12
C GLU A 32 -16.87 16.96 2.89
N LYS A 33 -17.26 16.25 3.94
CA LYS A 33 -18.47 15.41 3.97
C LYS A 33 -19.37 15.88 5.12
N ASN A 34 -20.60 16.23 4.80
CA ASN A 34 -21.67 16.56 5.74
C ASN A 34 -22.87 15.65 5.47
N ASN A 35 -23.06 14.62 6.31
CA ASN A 35 -24.08 13.59 6.12
C ASN A 35 -23.99 12.95 4.71
N ASN A 36 -25.00 13.16 3.88
CA ASN A 36 -25.11 12.64 2.50
C ASN A 36 -24.51 13.60 1.45
N ASN A 37 -24.06 14.78 1.85
CA ASN A 37 -23.50 15.77 0.94
C ASN A 37 -21.98 15.76 0.99
N ILE A 38 -21.36 15.61 -0.18
CA ILE A 38 -19.93 15.67 -0.38
C ILE A 38 -19.61 16.96 -1.11
N ARG A 39 -18.81 17.83 -0.50
CA ARG A 39 -18.26 19.01 -1.15
C ARG A 39 -16.96 18.67 -1.84
N THR A 40 -16.88 19.04 -3.10
CA THR A 40 -15.67 18.88 -3.93
C THR A 40 -15.24 20.22 -4.51
N SER A 41 -14.05 20.26 -5.14
CA SER A 41 -13.57 21.45 -5.86
C SER A 41 -14.47 21.84 -7.05
N ASN A 42 -15.33 20.93 -7.53
CA ASN A 42 -16.17 21.11 -8.71
C ASN A 42 -17.67 21.14 -8.38
N GLY A 43 -18.03 21.30 -7.10
CA GLY A 43 -19.42 21.37 -6.65
C GLY A 43 -19.76 20.32 -5.62
N ASN A 44 -21.05 20.23 -5.27
CA ASN A 44 -21.57 19.31 -4.28
C ASN A 44 -22.17 18.07 -4.95
N ILE A 45 -22.00 16.92 -4.30
CA ILE A 45 -22.54 15.63 -4.72
C ILE A 45 -23.35 15.06 -3.57
N GLU A 46 -24.59 14.69 -3.81
CA GLU A 46 -25.41 13.94 -2.86
C GLU A 46 -25.22 12.44 -3.08
N CYS A 47 -25.02 11.69 -2.01
CA CYS A 47 -24.84 10.23 -2.09
C CYS A 47 -25.50 9.52 -0.92
N LYS A 48 -26.01 8.31 -1.16
CA LYS A 48 -26.49 7.41 -0.09
C LYS A 48 -25.33 6.87 0.75
N PHE A 49 -24.27 6.45 0.06
CA PHE A 49 -23.04 5.93 0.67
C PHE A 49 -21.82 6.65 0.11
N PHE A 50 -20.86 6.93 0.96
CA PHE A 50 -19.58 7.52 0.61
C PHE A 50 -18.48 6.48 0.79
N VAL A 51 -17.71 6.18 -0.27
CA VAL A 51 -16.56 5.28 -0.18
C VAL A 51 -15.28 6.10 -0.12
N ASP A 52 -14.60 6.05 1.03
CA ASP A 52 -13.35 6.79 1.26
C ASP A 52 -12.14 5.96 0.85
N CYS A 53 -11.64 6.22 -0.35
CA CYS A 53 -10.43 5.61 -0.92
C CYS A 53 -9.27 6.63 -1.06
N ARG A 54 -9.24 7.72 -0.26
CA ARG A 54 -8.25 8.80 -0.39
C ARG A 54 -6.84 8.40 0.08
N GLY A 55 -6.64 7.14 0.38
CA GLY A 55 -5.34 6.61 0.75
C GLY A 55 -4.85 7.11 2.12
N VAL A 56 -3.54 7.13 2.29
CA VAL A 56 -2.88 7.45 3.57
C VAL A 56 -3.22 8.84 4.10
N SER A 57 -3.62 9.78 3.25
CA SER A 57 -3.99 11.14 3.67
C SER A 57 -5.08 11.19 4.73
N ARG A 58 -5.99 10.20 4.74
CA ARG A 58 -7.03 10.05 5.78
C ARG A 58 -6.43 9.73 7.16
N LEU A 59 -5.39 8.93 7.19
CA LEU A 59 -4.74 8.45 8.41
C LEU A 59 -3.71 9.45 8.95
N ALA A 60 -3.01 10.16 8.06
CA ALA A 60 -1.93 11.08 8.40
C ALA A 60 -2.36 12.21 9.35
N ASN A 61 -3.62 12.62 9.30
CA ASN A 61 -4.19 13.63 10.20
C ASN A 61 -4.52 13.08 11.60
N LYS A 62 -4.67 11.75 11.73
CA LYS A 62 -5.06 11.09 12.99
C LYS A 62 -3.85 10.53 13.77
N ASP A 63 -2.87 10.01 13.05
CA ASP A 63 -1.71 9.34 13.66
C ASP A 63 -0.47 9.46 12.75
N ARG A 64 0.40 10.40 13.10
CA ARG A 64 1.65 10.63 12.35
C ARG A 64 2.73 9.58 12.59
N GLU A 65 2.68 8.88 13.72
CA GLU A 65 3.68 7.84 14.03
C GLU A 65 3.58 6.61 13.15
N GLY A 66 2.39 6.35 12.59
CA GLY A 66 2.17 5.27 11.63
C GLY A 66 2.59 5.60 10.21
N ILE A 67 3.09 6.81 9.96
CA ILE A 67 3.46 7.29 8.64
C ILE A 67 4.97 7.22 8.46
N LEU A 68 5.41 6.59 7.37
CA LEU A 68 6.75 6.76 6.83
C LEU A 68 6.68 7.54 5.51
N LEU A 69 7.65 8.43 5.34
CA LEU A 69 7.83 9.10 4.04
C LEU A 69 8.65 8.20 3.13
N THR A 70 8.31 8.14 1.86
CA THR A 70 9.06 7.41 0.85
C THR A 70 9.54 8.33 -0.27
N ALA A 71 10.73 8.04 -0.79
CA ALA A 71 11.17 8.51 -2.09
C ALA A 71 11.31 7.30 -3.01
N GLN A 72 10.75 7.38 -4.22
CA GLN A 72 10.92 6.36 -5.26
C GLN A 72 11.25 7.04 -6.58
N TYR A 73 12.39 6.68 -7.16
CA TYR A 73 12.80 7.16 -8.48
C TYR A 73 12.63 6.03 -9.49
N GLU A 74 12.12 6.36 -10.65
CA GLU A 74 12.24 5.54 -11.84
C GLU A 74 13.53 5.96 -12.55
N VAL A 75 14.45 5.02 -12.73
CA VAL A 75 15.77 5.29 -13.23
C VAL A 75 16.14 4.37 -14.39
N TYR A 76 17.04 4.83 -15.26
CA TYR A 76 17.77 4.01 -16.21
C TYR A 76 19.19 3.84 -15.71
N ALA A 77 19.66 2.59 -15.63
CA ALA A 77 21.00 2.26 -15.16
C ALA A 77 21.41 0.83 -15.55
N ASP A 78 22.68 0.63 -15.89
CA ASP A 78 23.21 -0.68 -16.31
C ASP A 78 23.28 -1.71 -15.16
N TRP A 79 23.30 -1.25 -13.92
CA TRP A 79 23.30 -2.11 -12.74
C TRP A 79 21.93 -2.66 -12.35
N ILE A 80 20.84 -2.27 -13.02
CA ILE A 80 19.51 -2.85 -12.80
C ILE A 80 19.44 -4.20 -13.50
N LYS A 81 19.27 -5.26 -12.69
CA LYS A 81 19.19 -6.64 -13.17
C LYS A 81 17.74 -7.01 -13.44
N GLU A 82 17.43 -7.34 -14.69
CA GLU A 82 16.11 -7.81 -15.06
C GLU A 82 15.77 -9.11 -14.33
N GLY A 83 14.51 -9.26 -13.88
CA GLY A 83 14.03 -10.44 -13.17
C GLY A 83 14.44 -10.52 -11.69
N GLN A 84 15.24 -9.59 -11.16
CA GLN A 84 15.72 -9.60 -9.79
C GLN A 84 15.20 -8.40 -9.00
N VAL A 85 14.31 -8.61 -8.03
CA VAL A 85 13.94 -7.61 -7.02
C VAL A 85 14.95 -7.66 -5.89
N GLU A 86 15.48 -6.51 -5.52
CA GLU A 86 16.46 -6.39 -4.43
C GLU A 86 15.87 -5.57 -3.28
N VAL A 87 16.06 -6.03 -2.04
CA VAL A 87 15.64 -5.34 -0.83
C VAL A 87 16.85 -5.21 0.11
N TYR A 88 17.04 -4.02 0.66
CA TYR A 88 18.19 -3.69 1.49
C TYR A 88 17.73 -3.27 2.89
N PHE A 89 17.97 -4.12 3.86
CA PHE A 89 17.74 -3.82 5.26
C PHE A 89 19.00 -3.20 5.87
N ASP A 90 18.86 -2.01 6.43
CA ASP A 90 19.90 -1.31 7.17
C ASP A 90 19.22 -0.41 8.19
N GLN A 91 19.21 -0.84 9.46
CA GLN A 91 18.48 -0.15 10.52
C GLN A 91 19.05 1.23 10.88
N GLU A 92 20.29 1.52 10.48
CA GLU A 92 20.89 2.85 10.65
C GLU A 92 20.49 3.81 9.54
N LYS A 93 20.39 3.31 8.29
CA LYS A 93 20.02 4.11 7.13
C LYS A 93 18.52 4.16 6.88
N TYR A 94 17.81 3.05 7.14
CA TYR A 94 16.38 2.86 6.85
C TYR A 94 15.62 2.32 8.07
N PRO A 95 15.62 3.01 9.22
CA PRO A 95 14.97 2.51 10.45
C PRO A 95 13.53 2.12 10.21
N GLU A 96 13.13 0.96 10.72
CA GLU A 96 11.77 0.39 10.61
C GLU A 96 11.30 0.04 9.19
N PHE A 97 12.15 0.22 8.16
CA PHE A 97 11.82 -0.12 6.78
C PHE A 97 13.08 -0.57 6.00
N PHE A 98 13.16 -0.23 4.70
CA PHE A 98 14.22 -0.71 3.80
C PHE A 98 14.38 0.18 2.57
N ALA A 99 15.44 -0.09 1.78
CA ALA A 99 15.56 0.38 0.41
C ALA A 99 15.26 -0.78 -0.56
N TRP A 100 14.84 -0.45 -1.80
CA TRP A 100 14.48 -1.46 -2.80
C TRP A 100 14.88 -1.07 -4.21
N ILE A 101 15.11 -2.10 -5.05
CA ILE A 101 15.24 -1.99 -6.49
C ILE A 101 14.27 -2.97 -7.13
N ILE A 102 13.36 -2.47 -7.95
CA ILE A 102 12.35 -3.27 -8.66
C ILE A 102 12.53 -3.02 -10.16
N PRO A 103 13.06 -3.98 -10.93
CA PRO A 103 13.20 -3.82 -12.37
C PRO A 103 11.83 -3.73 -13.04
N SER A 104 11.71 -2.91 -14.04
CA SER A 104 10.51 -2.74 -14.86
C SER A 104 10.74 -2.90 -16.36
N GLY A 105 11.97 -3.23 -16.75
CA GLY A 105 12.45 -3.49 -18.10
C GLY A 105 13.97 -3.47 -18.14
N LYS A 106 14.55 -3.70 -19.30
CA LYS A 106 16.00 -3.73 -19.49
C LYS A 106 16.61 -2.38 -19.12
N GLY A 107 17.44 -2.38 -18.08
CA GLY A 107 18.09 -1.18 -17.56
C GLY A 107 17.15 -0.17 -16.90
N VAL A 108 15.85 -0.44 -16.81
CA VAL A 108 14.87 0.45 -16.19
C VAL A 108 14.34 -0.17 -14.90
N GLY A 109 14.31 0.61 -13.82
CA GLY A 109 13.78 0.13 -12.55
C GLY A 109 13.24 1.25 -11.66
N LYS A 110 12.50 0.83 -10.67
CA LYS A 110 12.03 1.66 -9.56
C LYS A 110 12.94 1.44 -8.38
N VAL A 111 13.66 2.47 -7.99
CA VAL A 111 14.54 2.49 -6.83
C VAL A 111 13.87 3.30 -5.74
N GLY A 112 13.78 2.78 -4.54
CA GLY A 112 13.12 3.48 -3.47
C GLY A 112 13.79 3.33 -2.13
N VAL A 113 13.52 4.28 -1.24
CA VAL A 113 13.96 4.29 0.16
C VAL A 113 12.83 4.77 1.05
N SER A 114 12.74 4.19 2.24
CA SER A 114 11.87 4.67 3.30
C SER A 114 12.46 4.31 4.66
N GLY A 115 12.06 5.02 5.70
CA GLY A 115 12.48 4.76 7.07
C GLY A 115 11.93 5.82 8.02
N LYS A 116 11.92 5.49 9.30
CA LYS A 116 11.44 6.40 10.33
C LYS A 116 12.45 7.52 10.61
N GLY A 117 11.98 8.77 10.53
CA GLY A 117 12.79 9.93 10.88
C GLY A 117 13.92 10.28 9.92
N ILE A 118 13.97 9.65 8.73
CA ILE A 118 15.04 9.92 7.75
C ILE A 118 14.67 11.09 6.80
N ASN A 119 15.70 11.73 6.27
CA ASN A 119 15.57 12.56 5.09
C ASN A 119 15.65 11.66 3.84
N THR A 120 14.49 11.39 3.22
CA THR A 120 14.38 10.47 2.10
C THR A 120 15.15 10.92 0.85
N LEU A 121 15.32 12.24 0.63
CA LEU A 121 16.11 12.76 -0.48
C LEU A 121 17.59 12.44 -0.30
N THR A 122 18.14 12.75 0.87
CA THR A 122 19.54 12.46 1.21
C THR A 122 19.82 10.96 1.12
N ARG A 123 18.95 10.12 1.72
CA ARG A 123 19.11 8.66 1.68
C ARG A 123 18.99 8.08 0.27
N MET A 124 18.11 8.64 -0.57
CA MET A 124 17.99 8.23 -1.96
C MET A 124 19.27 8.57 -2.75
N ASP A 125 19.80 9.78 -2.57
CA ASP A 125 21.02 10.20 -3.25
C ASP A 125 22.23 9.34 -2.85
N GLU A 126 22.39 9.05 -1.55
CA GLU A 126 23.42 8.15 -1.03
C GLU A 126 23.28 6.75 -1.62
N PHE A 127 22.04 6.20 -1.63
CA PHE A 127 21.77 4.86 -2.14
C PHE A 127 22.09 4.75 -3.63
N LEU A 128 21.62 5.68 -4.44
CA LEU A 128 21.85 5.68 -5.88
C LEU A 128 23.33 5.85 -6.21
N LYS A 129 24.05 6.77 -5.54
CA LYS A 129 25.49 6.96 -5.71
C LYS A 129 26.31 5.71 -5.37
N SER A 130 25.85 4.93 -4.38
CA SER A 130 26.52 3.67 -4.01
C SER A 130 26.38 2.56 -5.06
N LYS A 131 25.43 2.68 -5.98
CA LYS A 131 25.17 1.69 -7.05
C LYS A 131 25.91 2.00 -8.36
N GLY A 132 26.27 3.24 -8.60
CA GLY A 132 26.97 3.68 -9.81
C GLY A 132 26.20 4.70 -10.63
N ASN A 133 26.51 4.80 -11.92
CA ASN A 133 25.88 5.76 -12.83
C ASN A 133 24.40 5.43 -13.07
N PHE A 134 23.58 6.46 -13.17
CA PHE A 134 22.15 6.35 -13.46
C PHE A 134 21.62 7.62 -14.10
N SER A 135 20.49 7.49 -14.79
CA SER A 135 19.68 8.62 -15.26
C SER A 135 18.30 8.56 -14.65
N THR A 136 17.82 9.68 -14.11
CA THR A 136 16.48 9.74 -13.49
C THR A 136 15.43 10.00 -14.55
N ILE A 137 14.45 9.12 -14.65
CA ILE A 137 13.28 9.27 -15.52
C ILE A 137 12.16 10.03 -14.77
N ARG A 138 11.92 9.65 -13.51
CA ARG A 138 10.83 10.22 -12.69
C ARG A 138 11.13 10.11 -11.21
N LYS A 139 10.66 11.11 -10.43
CA LYS A 139 10.69 11.11 -8.96
C LYS A 139 9.28 11.08 -8.41
N ILE A 140 9.05 10.26 -7.39
CA ILE A 140 7.77 10.11 -6.69
C ILE A 140 8.07 10.19 -5.19
N PHE A 141 7.28 10.98 -4.49
CA PHE A 141 7.30 11.09 -3.03
C PHE A 141 5.90 10.79 -2.52
N ALA A 142 5.79 9.88 -1.57
CA ALA A 142 4.50 9.52 -1.01
C ALA A 142 4.66 9.06 0.45
N PRO A 143 3.70 9.35 1.32
CA PRO A 143 3.62 8.70 2.61
C PRO A 143 3.11 7.26 2.45
N ILE A 144 3.56 6.37 3.33
CA ILE A 144 3.02 5.02 3.51
C ILE A 144 2.56 4.84 4.95
N TRP A 145 1.56 3.97 5.14
CA TRP A 145 1.05 3.60 6.45
C TRP A 145 1.54 2.20 6.83
N ILE A 146 2.05 2.06 8.07
CA ILE A 146 2.71 0.83 8.52
C ILE A 146 2.10 0.20 9.78
N LYS A 147 1.03 0.75 10.35
CA LYS A 147 0.40 0.20 11.56
C LYS A 147 -0.69 -0.84 11.26
N GLY A 148 -0.96 -1.14 9.98
CA GLY A 148 -2.01 -2.07 9.57
C GLY A 148 -3.42 -1.49 9.66
N PRO A 149 -4.47 -2.36 9.70
CA PRO A 149 -5.84 -1.92 9.53
C PRO A 149 -6.35 -1.07 10.70
N ILE A 150 -7.19 -0.09 10.40
CA ILE A 150 -7.93 0.68 11.40
C ILE A 150 -8.99 -0.19 12.08
N LYS A 151 -9.51 0.27 13.21
CA LYS A 151 -10.47 -0.50 14.00
C LYS A 151 -11.79 -0.74 13.26
N ASN A 152 -12.37 0.30 12.67
CA ASN A 152 -13.67 0.25 12.00
C ASN A 152 -13.52 0.70 10.55
N PHE A 153 -14.00 -0.11 9.59
CA PHE A 153 -14.01 0.23 8.16
C PHE A 153 -15.31 0.90 7.74
N VAL A 154 -16.32 0.85 8.58
CA VAL A 154 -17.62 1.47 8.35
C VAL A 154 -17.92 2.47 9.45
N GLU A 155 -18.23 3.71 9.06
CA GLU A 155 -18.61 4.82 9.96
C GLU A 155 -19.90 5.44 9.40
N ASN A 156 -21.06 5.11 9.96
CA ASN A 156 -22.38 5.51 9.45
C ASN A 156 -22.58 5.07 7.98
N ASN A 157 -22.74 6.04 7.06
CA ASN A 157 -22.83 5.79 5.61
C ASN A 157 -21.48 5.91 4.88
N THR A 158 -20.37 5.92 5.61
CA THR A 158 -19.01 5.98 5.05
C THR A 158 -18.37 4.60 5.13
N VAL A 159 -17.90 4.10 3.99
CA VAL A 159 -17.13 2.87 3.85
C VAL A 159 -15.69 3.22 3.50
N ILE A 160 -14.73 2.80 4.31
CA ILE A 160 -13.32 3.17 4.20
C ILE A 160 -12.58 1.98 3.60
N VAL A 161 -11.83 2.20 2.50
CA VAL A 161 -11.25 1.11 1.71
C VAL A 161 -9.80 1.41 1.33
N GLY A 162 -9.00 0.37 1.26
CA GLY A 162 -7.61 0.43 0.82
C GLY A 162 -6.68 1.07 1.85
N ASP A 163 -5.69 1.84 1.41
CA ASP A 163 -4.73 2.50 2.30
C ASP A 163 -5.42 3.45 3.29
N ALA A 164 -6.59 3.99 2.95
CA ALA A 164 -7.40 4.80 3.85
C ALA A 164 -7.92 4.01 5.06
N ALA A 165 -8.07 2.70 4.92
CA ALA A 165 -8.42 1.76 5.98
C ALA A 165 -7.21 1.01 6.56
N GLY A 166 -5.99 1.33 6.10
CA GLY A 166 -4.76 0.65 6.52
C GLY A 166 -4.65 -0.79 6.01
N GLN A 167 -5.24 -1.09 4.85
CA GLN A 167 -5.31 -2.43 4.27
C GLN A 167 -4.11 -2.79 3.37
N ALA A 168 -3.06 -1.97 3.35
CA ALA A 168 -1.76 -2.35 2.81
C ALA A 168 -0.94 -3.13 3.85
N LYS A 169 -0.13 -4.07 3.37
CA LYS A 169 0.73 -4.93 4.22
C LYS A 169 1.64 -4.09 5.13
N PRO A 170 1.64 -4.28 6.44
CA PRO A 170 2.47 -3.48 7.35
C PRO A 170 3.98 -3.64 7.11
N THR A 171 4.42 -4.78 6.57
CA THR A 171 5.83 -5.10 6.33
C THR A 171 6.38 -4.44 5.07
N THR A 172 5.62 -4.42 3.98
CA THR A 172 6.09 -4.01 2.65
C THR A 172 5.36 -2.81 2.06
N ALA A 173 4.28 -2.33 2.73
CA ALA A 173 3.32 -1.37 2.20
C ALA A 173 2.69 -1.81 0.85
N GLY A 174 2.78 -3.09 0.50
CA GLY A 174 2.13 -3.68 -0.67
C GLY A 174 0.63 -3.84 -0.43
N GLY A 175 -0.22 -3.33 -1.34
CA GLY A 175 -1.67 -3.32 -1.12
C GLY A 175 -2.50 -3.73 -2.34
N ILE A 176 -1.88 -4.13 -3.47
CA ILE A 176 -2.65 -4.38 -4.71
C ILE A 176 -3.72 -5.44 -4.49
N PHE A 177 -3.36 -6.57 -3.89
CA PHE A 177 -4.30 -7.67 -3.66
C PHE A 177 -5.27 -7.38 -2.51
N SER A 178 -4.75 -7.08 -1.30
CA SER A 178 -5.59 -6.87 -0.10
C SER A 178 -6.55 -5.68 -0.23
N CYS A 179 -6.09 -4.57 -0.85
CA CYS A 179 -6.94 -3.42 -1.13
C CYS A 179 -7.91 -3.68 -2.30
N GLY A 180 -7.49 -4.43 -3.32
CA GLY A 180 -8.36 -4.85 -4.43
C GLY A 180 -9.51 -5.73 -3.95
N MET A 181 -9.21 -6.71 -3.11
CA MET A 181 -10.24 -7.56 -2.47
C MET A 181 -11.16 -6.74 -1.56
N ALA A 182 -10.61 -5.78 -0.82
CA ALA A 182 -11.40 -4.85 -0.02
C ALA A 182 -12.40 -4.06 -0.87
N GLY A 183 -11.97 -3.57 -2.03
CA GLY A 183 -12.85 -2.88 -3.00
C GLY A 183 -13.99 -3.76 -3.48
N ILE A 184 -13.72 -5.02 -3.81
CA ILE A 184 -14.74 -5.99 -4.23
C ILE A 184 -15.73 -6.28 -3.09
N MET A 185 -15.24 -6.54 -1.89
CA MET A 185 -16.09 -6.81 -0.72
C MET A 185 -16.96 -5.59 -0.35
N ALA A 186 -16.38 -4.39 -0.37
CA ALA A 186 -17.10 -3.15 -0.12
C ALA A 186 -18.19 -2.88 -1.18
N GLY A 187 -17.87 -3.07 -2.46
CA GLY A 187 -18.84 -2.93 -3.55
C GLY A 187 -20.04 -3.87 -3.40
N ARG A 188 -19.81 -5.14 -3.06
CA ARG A 188 -20.88 -6.13 -2.80
C ARG A 188 -21.76 -5.74 -1.61
N ALA A 189 -21.13 -5.32 -0.51
CA ALA A 189 -21.87 -4.91 0.69
C ALA A 189 -22.73 -3.66 0.44
N ILE A 190 -22.23 -2.70 -0.32
CA ILE A 190 -22.98 -1.50 -0.71
C ILE A 190 -24.13 -1.86 -1.64
N SER A 191 -23.91 -2.73 -2.65
CA SER A 191 -24.98 -3.20 -3.54
C SER A 191 -26.11 -3.86 -2.74
N GLN A 192 -25.76 -4.75 -1.83
CA GLN A 192 -26.72 -5.39 -0.94
C GLN A 192 -27.50 -4.37 -0.09
N ALA A 193 -26.80 -3.39 0.50
CA ALA A 193 -27.44 -2.33 1.30
C ALA A 193 -28.40 -1.47 0.48
N ILE A 194 -28.11 -1.23 -0.81
CA ILE A 194 -28.99 -0.50 -1.72
C ILE A 194 -30.23 -1.33 -2.07
N GLU A 195 -30.04 -2.62 -2.39
CA GLU A 195 -31.11 -3.53 -2.82
C GLU A 195 -32.10 -3.83 -1.68
N THR A 196 -31.58 -4.05 -0.48
CA THR A 196 -32.45 -4.41 0.68
C THR A 196 -32.95 -3.21 1.47
N GLY A 197 -32.36 -2.02 1.28
CA GLY A 197 -32.60 -0.86 2.14
C GLY A 197 -31.98 -0.97 3.54
N ASP A 198 -31.23 -2.04 3.82
CA ASP A 198 -30.62 -2.31 5.12
C ASP A 198 -29.11 -1.97 5.12
N SER A 199 -28.76 -0.85 5.74
CA SER A 199 -27.37 -0.40 5.85
C SER A 199 -26.50 -1.28 6.77
N SER A 200 -27.09 -2.17 7.58
CA SER A 200 -26.34 -3.11 8.41
C SER A 200 -25.48 -4.06 7.56
N SER A 201 -25.89 -4.31 6.31
CA SER A 201 -25.15 -5.11 5.32
C SER A 201 -23.74 -4.58 5.06
N LEU A 202 -23.46 -3.28 5.28
CA LEU A 202 -22.12 -2.71 5.14
C LEU A 202 -21.10 -3.36 6.07
N MET A 203 -21.53 -3.83 7.24
CA MET A 203 -20.66 -4.51 8.20
C MET A 203 -20.13 -5.85 7.67
N ASN A 204 -20.80 -6.46 6.69
CA ASN A 204 -20.32 -7.68 6.05
C ASN A 204 -18.96 -7.48 5.35
N TYR A 205 -18.70 -6.30 4.78
CA TYR A 205 -17.40 -5.95 4.21
C TYR A 205 -16.30 -6.01 5.27
N GLU A 206 -16.49 -5.34 6.40
CA GLU A 206 -15.51 -5.30 7.47
C GLU A 206 -15.23 -6.69 8.03
N LYS A 207 -16.29 -7.47 8.28
CA LYS A 207 -16.22 -8.83 8.79
C LYS A 207 -15.43 -9.74 7.84
N GLN A 208 -15.83 -9.81 6.57
CA GLN A 208 -15.21 -10.67 5.56
C GLN A 208 -13.72 -10.33 5.36
N TRP A 209 -13.39 -9.03 5.33
CA TRP A 209 -11.99 -8.63 5.16
C TRP A 209 -11.14 -9.03 6.38
N LYS A 210 -11.63 -8.79 7.59
CA LYS A 210 -10.93 -9.17 8.82
C LYS A 210 -10.80 -10.67 8.99
N GLU A 211 -11.80 -11.44 8.62
CA GLU A 211 -11.76 -12.91 8.61
C GLU A 211 -10.68 -13.43 7.65
N LYS A 212 -10.59 -12.83 6.46
CA LYS A 212 -9.61 -13.26 5.44
C LYS A 212 -8.18 -12.81 5.76
N PHE A 213 -7.98 -11.57 6.16
CA PHE A 213 -6.65 -10.95 6.22
C PHE A 213 -6.20 -10.59 7.65
N GLY A 214 -7.10 -10.52 8.63
CA GLY A 214 -6.81 -9.95 9.94
C GLY A 214 -5.64 -10.63 10.65
N LYS A 215 -5.65 -11.95 10.74
CA LYS A 215 -4.60 -12.75 11.41
C LYS A 215 -3.22 -12.54 10.76
N GLU A 216 -3.19 -12.48 9.44
CA GLU A 216 -1.93 -12.28 8.70
C GLU A 216 -1.38 -10.86 8.90
N PHE A 217 -2.24 -9.86 8.89
CA PHE A 217 -1.84 -8.48 9.20
C PHE A 217 -1.34 -8.32 10.62
N GLU A 218 -1.89 -9.04 11.60
CA GLU A 218 -1.40 -9.08 12.98
C GLU A 218 0.02 -9.68 13.05
N LYS A 219 0.28 -10.81 12.37
CA LYS A 219 1.62 -11.41 12.27
C LYS A 219 2.62 -10.45 11.63
N GLN A 220 2.26 -9.82 10.52
CA GLN A 220 3.11 -8.86 9.83
C GLN A 220 3.41 -7.63 10.70
N ASN A 221 2.44 -7.12 11.45
CA ASN A 221 2.66 -6.05 12.42
C ASN A 221 3.64 -6.48 13.52
N LEU A 222 3.53 -7.72 14.00
CA LEU A 222 4.46 -8.26 15.00
C LEU A 222 5.86 -8.39 14.41
N ALA A 223 6.00 -9.01 13.24
CA ALA A 223 7.27 -9.17 12.55
C ALA A 223 7.98 -7.82 12.31
N ARG A 224 7.24 -6.80 11.83
CA ARG A 224 7.78 -5.45 11.66
C ARG A 224 8.27 -4.85 12.99
N LYS A 225 7.49 -4.97 14.07
CA LYS A 225 7.89 -4.47 15.39
C LYS A 225 9.13 -5.16 15.96
N ILE A 226 9.31 -6.44 15.65
CA ILE A 226 10.51 -7.20 16.03
C ILE A 226 11.71 -6.69 15.21
N LEU A 227 11.59 -6.67 13.87
CA LEU A 227 12.66 -6.18 12.99
C LEU A 227 13.11 -4.76 13.32
N ALA A 228 12.18 -3.89 13.68
CA ALA A 228 12.47 -2.50 14.07
C ALA A 228 13.35 -2.35 15.33
N ARG A 229 13.50 -3.42 16.13
CA ARG A 229 14.30 -3.46 17.36
C ARG A 229 15.64 -4.14 17.20
N LEU A 230 15.87 -4.79 16.06
CA LEU A 230 17.11 -5.50 15.79
C LEU A 230 18.17 -4.56 15.23
N ASP A 231 19.43 -4.74 15.63
CA ASP A 231 20.58 -4.12 14.99
C ASP A 231 20.95 -4.84 13.68
N ASN A 232 21.79 -4.18 12.85
CA ASN A 232 22.23 -4.74 11.56
C ASN A 232 22.94 -6.08 11.71
N GLY A 233 23.71 -6.29 12.79
CA GLY A 233 24.42 -7.55 13.05
C GLY A 233 23.45 -8.71 13.28
N THR A 234 22.40 -8.48 14.06
CA THR A 234 21.35 -9.45 14.34
C THR A 234 20.50 -9.73 13.10
N VAL A 235 20.15 -8.70 12.33
CA VAL A 235 19.44 -8.84 11.05
C VAL A 235 20.24 -9.71 10.08
N ASN A 236 21.55 -9.45 9.93
CA ASN A 236 22.42 -10.25 9.08
C ASN A 236 22.50 -11.73 9.53
N LYS A 237 22.61 -11.98 10.83
CA LYS A 237 22.60 -13.36 11.37
C LYS A 237 21.28 -14.07 11.05
N LEU A 238 20.15 -13.37 11.21
CA LEU A 238 18.82 -13.91 10.90
C LEU A 238 18.73 -14.32 9.41
N PHE A 239 19.10 -13.44 8.49
CA PHE A 239 19.06 -13.75 7.07
C PHE A 239 20.03 -14.88 6.68
N ASN A 240 21.22 -14.92 7.27
CA ASN A 240 22.19 -15.99 7.02
C ASN A 240 21.77 -17.36 7.60
N SER A 241 20.79 -17.38 8.51
CA SER A 241 20.23 -18.64 9.05
C SER A 241 19.07 -19.20 8.22
N ILE A 242 18.60 -18.48 7.20
CA ILE A 242 17.57 -18.95 6.29
C ILE A 242 18.20 -19.99 5.35
N THR A 243 17.79 -21.25 5.51
CA THR A 243 18.18 -22.32 4.60
C THR A 243 17.25 -22.41 3.40
N PRO A 244 17.64 -23.10 2.31
CA PRO A 244 16.74 -23.31 1.16
C PRO A 244 15.40 -23.94 1.54
N GLU A 245 15.40 -24.85 2.53
CA GLU A 245 14.17 -25.50 3.02
C GLU A 245 13.24 -24.49 3.73
N ILE A 246 13.82 -23.57 4.53
CA ILE A 246 13.06 -22.49 5.18
C ILE A 246 12.52 -21.51 4.14
N GLU A 247 13.32 -21.18 3.11
CA GLU A 247 12.91 -20.31 2.01
C GLU A 247 11.73 -20.91 1.25
N GLU A 248 11.79 -22.21 0.92
CA GLU A 248 10.71 -22.94 0.26
C GLU A 248 9.45 -22.98 1.14
N ASP A 249 9.60 -23.24 2.44
CA ASP A 249 8.48 -23.29 3.40
C ASP A 249 7.79 -21.93 3.54
N ILE A 250 8.56 -20.84 3.63
CA ILE A 250 8.05 -19.46 3.64
C ILE A 250 7.34 -19.15 2.32
N SER A 251 7.94 -19.51 1.18
CA SER A 251 7.37 -19.25 -0.14
C SER A 251 6.04 -19.97 -0.36
N ASN A 252 5.92 -21.18 0.15
CA ASN A 252 4.73 -22.02 -0.04
C ASN A 252 3.62 -21.74 0.98
N LYS A 253 3.93 -21.29 2.19
CA LYS A 253 2.96 -21.13 3.29
C LYS A 253 2.52 -19.69 3.56
N GLU A 254 3.31 -18.71 3.17
CA GLU A 254 3.12 -17.32 3.58
C GLU A 254 2.62 -16.39 2.46
N ASP A 255 2.35 -16.93 1.26
CA ASP A 255 1.87 -16.10 0.16
C ASP A 255 0.34 -16.03 0.13
N PHE A 256 -0.22 -15.20 1.04
CA PHE A 256 -1.67 -15.00 1.10
C PHE A 256 -2.23 -14.23 -0.11
N ASP A 257 -1.39 -13.72 -1.01
CA ASP A 257 -1.85 -13.10 -2.26
C ASP A 257 -2.41 -14.16 -3.23
N PHE A 258 -2.16 -15.46 -2.97
CA PHE A 258 -2.58 -16.57 -3.84
C PHE A 258 -3.56 -17.57 -3.19
N HIS A 259 -3.98 -17.34 -1.94
CA HIS A 259 -4.92 -18.23 -1.21
C HIS A 259 -6.28 -17.60 -0.93
#